data_7607cc2dbd65a4d5210c2b48ca87292b
#
_entry.id   7607cc2dbd65a4d5210c2b48ca87292b
#
_cell.length_a   1.000
_cell.length_b   1.000
_cell.length_c   1.000
_cell.angle_alpha   90.00
_cell.angle_beta   90.00
_cell.angle_gamma   90.00
#
_symmetry.space_group_name_H-M   'P 1'
#
loop_
_entity.id
_entity.type
_entity.pdbx_description
1 polymer ?
#
loop_
_entity_poly.entity_id
_entity_poly.type
_entity_poly.pdbx_seq_one_letter_code
_entity_poly.pdbx_strand_id
1 'polypeptide(L)'
;FPETGRSLAYYNDRFDLKAGDRVYVDGKLEGVLGIVTSVNYNFRIRLSEYQKVIFQVNTRVHGRFYMSASHFITFDPAALPAAQVTSWFLAPVGEGEEFASGNDDFPFSLEHLEEMKVTNAIAERGHDYYMENRVRYLCLDGTKGYAVVEGTKAYAVEFRYHDGEIRNLLCDCFCSYPCKHEFAAMLQLK
;
A
#
# COMPACT_ATOMS: atom_id res chain seq x y z
N PHE A 1 3.62 -18.57 -14.53
CA PHE A 1 2.20 -18.51 -14.17
C PHE A 1 1.58 -19.88 -14.36
N PRO A 2 1.43 -20.66 -13.27
CA PRO A 2 0.94 -22.04 -13.34
C PRO A 2 -0.43 -22.19 -14.00
N GLU A 3 -1.33 -21.26 -13.73
CA GLU A 3 -2.71 -21.30 -14.26
C GLU A 3 -2.77 -21.09 -15.77
N THR A 4 -1.81 -20.37 -16.35
CA THR A 4 -1.82 -20.04 -17.78
C THR A 4 -0.76 -20.81 -18.59
N GLY A 5 0.15 -21.51 -17.92
CA GLY A 5 1.31 -22.19 -18.53
C GLY A 5 2.33 -21.21 -19.16
N ARG A 6 2.25 -19.91 -18.87
CA ARG A 6 3.12 -18.89 -19.46
C ARG A 6 4.36 -18.62 -18.62
N SER A 7 5.48 -18.44 -19.29
CA SER A 7 6.72 -17.92 -18.72
C SER A 7 7.04 -16.58 -19.37
N LEU A 8 7.09 -15.51 -18.58
CA LEU A 8 7.28 -14.13 -19.02
C LEU A 8 8.33 -13.45 -18.14
N ALA A 9 9.00 -12.45 -18.72
CA ALA A 9 9.98 -11.64 -18.00
C ALA A 9 9.31 -10.40 -17.40
N TYR A 10 9.61 -10.13 -16.13
CA TYR A 10 9.17 -8.97 -15.39
C TYR A 10 10.35 -8.26 -14.75
N TYR A 11 10.26 -6.95 -14.60
CA TYR A 11 11.25 -6.16 -13.89
C TYR A 11 10.98 -6.18 -12.38
N ASN A 12 12.01 -6.39 -11.61
CA ASN A 12 11.96 -6.32 -10.16
C ASN A 12 13.04 -5.36 -9.65
N ASP A 13 12.61 -4.30 -9.00
CA ASP A 13 13.46 -3.27 -8.39
C ASP A 13 13.26 -3.16 -6.87
N ARG A 14 12.44 -4.04 -6.29
CA ARG A 14 11.96 -3.87 -4.91
C ARG A 14 12.22 -5.06 -4.00
N PHE A 15 12.20 -6.29 -4.54
CA PHE A 15 12.21 -7.51 -3.75
C PHE A 15 13.49 -8.32 -3.99
N ASP A 16 14.00 -8.96 -2.95
CA ASP A 16 15.10 -9.95 -3.09
C ASP A 16 14.52 -11.31 -3.51
N LEU A 17 14.25 -11.44 -4.80
CA LEU A 17 13.60 -12.61 -5.38
C LEU A 17 14.58 -13.73 -5.69
N LYS A 18 14.14 -14.96 -5.47
CA LYS A 18 14.82 -16.19 -5.87
C LYS A 18 13.83 -17.16 -6.53
N ALA A 19 14.37 -18.15 -7.23
CA ALA A 19 13.55 -19.19 -7.85
C ALA A 19 12.68 -19.90 -6.79
N GLY A 20 11.41 -20.08 -7.12
CA GLY A 20 10.39 -20.64 -6.23
C GLY A 20 9.55 -19.59 -5.51
N ASP A 21 9.97 -18.32 -5.45
CA ASP A 21 9.17 -17.27 -4.82
C ASP A 21 7.87 -17.03 -5.57
N ARG A 22 6.84 -16.72 -4.82
CA ARG A 22 5.50 -16.42 -5.32
C ARG A 22 5.35 -14.90 -5.41
N VAL A 23 4.85 -14.43 -6.56
CA VAL A 23 4.77 -13.00 -6.86
C VAL A 23 3.45 -12.64 -7.51
N TYR A 24 3.07 -11.39 -7.38
CA TYR A 24 2.10 -10.74 -8.26
C TYR A 24 2.80 -9.68 -9.11
N VAL A 25 2.25 -9.45 -10.28
CA VAL A 25 2.82 -8.56 -11.29
C VAL A 25 1.76 -7.58 -11.77
N ASP A 26 2.17 -6.47 -12.36
CA ASP A 26 1.29 -5.55 -13.03
C ASP A 26 0.96 -5.99 -14.48
N GLY A 27 0.06 -5.27 -15.12
CA GLY A 27 -0.31 -5.47 -16.52
C GLY A 27 -1.31 -6.59 -16.75
N LYS A 28 -1.17 -7.31 -17.88
CA LYS A 28 -2.18 -8.27 -18.37
C LYS A 28 -2.40 -9.48 -17.44
N LEU A 29 -1.45 -9.81 -16.59
CA LEU A 29 -1.53 -10.90 -15.63
C LEU A 29 -1.67 -10.38 -14.19
N GLU A 30 -2.15 -9.16 -14.04
CA GLU A 30 -2.50 -8.58 -12.76
C GLU A 30 -3.51 -9.47 -12.02
N GLY A 31 -3.27 -9.72 -10.73
CA GLY A 31 -4.10 -10.61 -9.91
C GLY A 31 -3.86 -12.10 -10.12
N VAL A 32 -3.04 -12.51 -11.10
CA VAL A 32 -2.67 -13.91 -11.30
C VAL A 32 -1.38 -14.24 -10.58
N LEU A 33 -1.40 -15.31 -9.78
CA LEU A 33 -0.23 -15.76 -9.05
C LEU A 33 0.87 -16.25 -10.02
N GLY A 34 2.05 -15.65 -9.89
CA GLY A 34 3.27 -16.07 -10.56
C GLY A 34 4.21 -16.82 -9.64
N ILE A 35 5.05 -17.68 -10.22
CA ILE A 35 6.17 -18.33 -9.54
C ILE A 35 7.45 -17.90 -10.27
N VAL A 36 8.43 -17.40 -9.53
CA VAL A 36 9.73 -17.04 -10.07
C VAL A 36 10.46 -18.30 -10.48
N THR A 37 10.80 -18.43 -11.74
CA THR A 37 11.56 -19.57 -12.26
C THR A 37 13.07 -19.30 -12.31
N SER A 38 13.44 -18.05 -12.58
CA SER A 38 14.83 -17.59 -12.56
C SER A 38 14.91 -16.08 -12.35
N VAL A 39 16.02 -15.62 -11.81
CA VAL A 39 16.38 -14.19 -11.72
C VAL A 39 17.67 -13.99 -12.50
N ASN A 40 17.70 -12.97 -13.35
CA ASN A 40 18.88 -12.61 -14.10
C ASN A 40 18.94 -11.09 -14.30
N TYR A 41 20.09 -10.61 -14.70
CA TYR A 41 20.35 -9.17 -14.91
C TYR A 41 20.48 -8.80 -16.40
N ASN A 42 20.08 -9.70 -17.29
CA ASN A 42 20.15 -9.50 -18.73
C ASN A 42 18.86 -8.86 -19.25
N PHE A 43 18.89 -7.56 -19.48
CA PHE A 43 17.77 -6.82 -20.05
C PHE A 43 17.80 -6.90 -21.58
N ARG A 44 16.68 -7.27 -22.19
CA ARG A 44 16.51 -7.38 -23.65
C ARG A 44 15.79 -6.18 -24.26
N ILE A 45 15.04 -5.45 -23.45
CA ILE A 45 14.30 -4.24 -23.83
C ILE A 45 14.59 -3.15 -22.81
N ARG A 46 14.09 -1.93 -23.04
CA ARG A 46 14.26 -0.83 -22.07
C ARG A 46 13.53 -1.18 -20.78
N LEU A 47 14.10 -0.82 -19.62
CA LEU A 47 13.50 -1.11 -18.32
C LEU A 47 12.07 -0.57 -18.18
N SER A 48 11.80 0.59 -18.79
CA SER A 48 10.45 1.20 -18.81
C SER A 48 9.39 0.40 -19.58
N GLU A 49 9.82 -0.55 -20.41
CA GLU A 49 8.91 -1.40 -21.21
C GLU A 49 8.56 -2.72 -20.51
N TYR A 50 9.26 -3.04 -19.41
CA TYR A 50 8.93 -4.21 -18.60
C TYR A 50 7.77 -3.91 -17.66
N GLN A 51 6.86 -4.86 -17.56
CA GLN A 51 5.90 -4.91 -16.46
C GLN A 51 6.64 -5.29 -15.18
N LYS A 52 6.17 -4.79 -14.04
CA LYS A 52 6.87 -4.93 -12.77
C LYS A 52 6.31 -6.04 -11.91
N VAL A 53 7.17 -6.58 -11.08
CA VAL A 53 6.76 -7.33 -9.89
C VAL A 53 6.24 -6.32 -8.87
N ILE A 54 4.99 -6.48 -8.44
CA ILE A 54 4.33 -5.55 -7.51
C ILE A 54 4.24 -6.10 -6.09
N PHE A 55 4.33 -7.41 -5.92
CA PHE A 55 4.22 -8.05 -4.62
C PHE A 55 4.91 -9.42 -4.60
N GLN A 56 5.65 -9.69 -3.52
CA GLN A 56 6.17 -11.01 -3.20
C GLN A 56 5.27 -11.67 -2.14
N VAL A 57 4.68 -12.82 -2.47
CA VAL A 57 3.86 -13.58 -1.51
C VAL A 57 4.77 -14.33 -0.56
N ASN A 58 4.72 -13.96 0.72
CA ASN A 58 5.39 -14.72 1.76
C ASN A 58 4.51 -15.92 2.16
N THR A 59 5.11 -17.11 2.24
CA THR A 59 4.42 -18.31 2.75
C THR A 59 4.03 -18.20 4.22
N ARG A 60 4.51 -17.19 4.95
CA ARG A 60 4.20 -16.92 6.34
C ARG A 60 3.02 -15.94 6.54
N VAL A 61 2.33 -15.55 5.49
CA VAL A 61 1.11 -14.74 5.63
C VAL A 61 0.00 -15.62 6.24
N HIS A 62 -0.61 -15.15 7.30
CA HIS A 62 -1.64 -15.85 8.06
C HIS A 62 -2.91 -15.00 8.17
N GLY A 63 -4.02 -15.65 8.55
CA GLY A 63 -5.28 -14.98 8.81
C GLY A 63 -6.03 -14.53 7.56
N ARG A 64 -6.95 -13.60 7.73
CA ARG A 64 -7.79 -13.06 6.67
C ARG A 64 -7.18 -11.79 6.09
N PHE A 65 -7.01 -11.77 4.79
CA PHE A 65 -6.57 -10.60 4.06
C PHE A 65 -7.20 -10.57 2.68
N TYR A 66 -7.29 -9.38 2.14
CA TYR A 66 -7.68 -9.12 0.77
C TYR A 66 -6.47 -8.59 -0.01
N MET A 67 -6.21 -9.17 -1.16
CA MET A 67 -5.18 -8.70 -2.06
C MET A 67 -5.75 -8.57 -3.45
N SER A 68 -5.64 -7.38 -3.99
CA SER A 68 -5.95 -7.09 -5.39
C SER A 68 -4.78 -6.34 -5.97
N ALA A 69 -4.22 -6.90 -7.05
CA ALA A 69 -3.17 -6.27 -7.83
C ALA A 69 -2.01 -5.71 -6.97
N SER A 70 -2.15 -4.51 -6.52
CA SER A 70 -1.10 -3.71 -5.89
C SER A 70 -1.36 -3.37 -4.43
N HIS A 71 -2.43 -3.86 -3.81
CA HIS A 71 -2.72 -3.55 -2.42
C HIS A 71 -3.02 -4.77 -1.57
N PHE A 72 -2.70 -4.66 -0.28
CA PHE A 72 -2.91 -5.66 0.74
C PHE A 72 -3.72 -5.07 1.88
N ILE A 73 -4.88 -5.64 2.15
CA ILE A 73 -5.79 -5.20 3.21
C ILE A 73 -6.03 -6.35 4.17
N THR A 74 -5.88 -6.11 5.45
CA THR A 74 -6.11 -7.10 6.49
C THR A 74 -6.70 -6.48 7.75
N PHE A 75 -7.48 -7.26 8.46
CA PHE A 75 -7.95 -6.95 9.82
C PHE A 75 -7.31 -7.88 10.85
N ASP A 76 -6.29 -8.61 10.44
CA ASP A 76 -5.48 -9.47 11.29
C ASP A 76 -4.06 -8.90 11.35
N PRO A 77 -3.63 -8.30 12.49
CA PRO A 77 -2.31 -7.69 12.62
C PRO A 77 -1.17 -8.71 12.50
N ALA A 78 -1.47 -9.99 12.73
CA ALA A 78 -0.49 -11.07 12.58
C ALA A 78 -0.38 -11.60 11.15
N ALA A 79 -1.25 -11.14 10.23
CA ALA A 79 -1.25 -11.63 8.84
C ALA A 79 0.10 -11.37 8.15
N LEU A 80 0.73 -10.24 8.43
CA LEU A 80 2.03 -9.87 7.88
C LEU A 80 2.94 -9.31 8.97
N PRO A 81 4.15 -9.85 9.16
CA PRO A 81 5.10 -9.31 10.12
C PRO A 81 5.46 -7.84 9.85
N ALA A 82 5.60 -7.02 10.88
CA ALA A 82 5.90 -5.58 10.76
C ALA A 82 7.16 -5.31 9.91
N ALA A 83 8.21 -6.12 10.08
CA ALA A 83 9.42 -6.01 9.27
C ALA A 83 9.17 -6.22 7.78
N GLN A 84 8.20 -7.06 7.44
CA GLN A 84 7.80 -7.32 6.07
C GLN A 84 6.96 -6.16 5.50
N VAL A 85 6.06 -5.59 6.28
CA VAL A 85 5.32 -4.37 5.92
C VAL A 85 6.29 -3.24 5.58
N THR A 86 7.27 -3.01 6.45
CA THR A 86 8.32 -2.01 6.23
C THR A 86 9.12 -2.30 4.96
N SER A 87 9.54 -3.54 4.76
CA SER A 87 10.34 -3.93 3.59
C SER A 87 9.56 -3.85 2.27
N TRP A 88 8.27 -4.18 2.27
CA TRP A 88 7.51 -4.30 1.03
C TRP A 88 6.78 -3.03 0.63
N PHE A 89 6.29 -2.28 1.59
CA PHE A 89 5.40 -1.15 1.32
C PHE A 89 6.00 0.21 1.66
N LEU A 90 6.99 0.28 2.55
CA LEU A 90 7.68 1.52 2.87
C LEU A 90 8.97 1.65 2.06
N ALA A 91 9.27 2.86 1.59
CA ALA A 91 10.61 3.16 1.11
C ALA A 91 11.62 3.03 2.26
N PRO A 92 12.88 2.65 1.97
CA PRO A 92 13.94 2.75 2.97
C PRO A 92 13.92 4.16 3.55
N VAL A 93 13.92 4.25 4.88
CA VAL A 93 13.97 5.54 5.58
C VAL A 93 15.28 6.19 5.19
N GLY A 94 15.24 7.22 4.34
CA GLY A 94 16.37 8.12 4.16
C GLY A 94 16.62 8.84 5.48
N GLU A 95 17.86 9.09 5.83
CA GLU A 95 18.20 9.99 6.94
C GLU A 95 17.55 11.36 6.65
N GLY A 96 16.39 11.63 7.21
CA GLY A 96 15.63 12.84 6.97
C GLY A 96 14.46 12.97 7.93
N GLU A 97 14.13 14.21 8.21
CA GLU A 97 13.13 14.71 9.14
C GLU A 97 11.83 13.92 9.12
N GLU A 98 11.40 13.45 10.27
CA GLU A 98 10.05 12.93 10.48
C GLU A 98 9.07 14.12 10.43
N PHE A 99 8.31 14.21 9.35
CA PHE A 99 7.18 15.13 9.25
C PHE A 99 5.90 14.34 9.46
N ALA A 100 4.97 14.94 10.17
CA ALA A 100 3.63 14.42 10.31
C ALA A 100 2.62 15.49 9.87
N SER A 101 1.65 15.07 9.07
CA SER A 101 0.51 15.90 8.70
C SER A 101 -0.75 15.36 9.38
N GLY A 102 -1.80 16.16 9.37
CA GLY A 102 -3.07 15.79 9.93
C GLY A 102 -3.42 16.62 11.15
N ASN A 103 -4.60 16.38 11.68
CA ASN A 103 -5.09 17.01 12.89
C ASN A 103 -5.67 15.92 13.80
N ASP A 104 -4.87 15.52 14.73
CA ASP A 104 -5.14 14.48 15.71
C ASP A 104 -6.26 14.83 16.71
N ASP A 105 -6.62 16.10 16.84
CA ASP A 105 -7.61 16.60 17.79
C ASP A 105 -9.04 16.64 17.25
N PHE A 106 -9.26 16.37 15.96
CA PHE A 106 -10.60 16.41 15.35
C PHE A 106 -11.10 15.01 14.99
N PRO A 107 -12.01 14.46 15.82
CA PRO A 107 -12.72 13.26 15.44
C PRO A 107 -13.71 13.54 14.29
N PHE A 108 -13.87 12.56 13.41
CA PHE A 108 -14.87 12.59 12.35
C PHE A 108 -15.44 11.19 12.10
N SER A 109 -16.64 11.14 11.53
CA SER A 109 -17.25 9.89 11.14
C SER A 109 -16.64 9.35 9.84
N LEU A 110 -16.30 8.06 9.79
CA LEU A 110 -15.84 7.42 8.57
C LEU A 110 -16.90 7.47 7.46
N GLU A 111 -18.18 7.48 7.82
CA GLU A 111 -19.28 7.63 6.86
C GLU A 111 -19.36 9.05 6.27
N HIS A 112 -18.83 10.05 6.97
CA HIS A 112 -18.90 11.47 6.67
C HIS A 112 -17.50 12.08 6.44
N LEU A 113 -16.82 11.67 5.35
CA LEU A 113 -15.45 12.13 5.05
C LEU A 113 -15.38 13.64 4.78
N GLU A 114 -16.49 14.30 4.50
CA GLU A 114 -16.60 15.76 4.42
C GLU A 114 -16.24 16.46 5.73
N GLU A 115 -16.33 15.76 6.86
CA GLU A 115 -15.94 16.28 8.19
C GLU A 115 -14.42 16.36 8.37
N MET A 116 -13.62 15.70 7.52
CA MET A 116 -12.16 15.80 7.56
C MET A 116 -11.61 17.21 7.31
N LYS A 117 -12.46 18.16 6.89
CA LYS A 117 -12.08 19.56 6.62
C LYS A 117 -10.95 19.71 5.60
N VAL A 118 -10.86 18.81 4.64
CA VAL A 118 -9.98 18.92 3.48
C VAL A 118 -10.57 19.88 2.44
N THR A 119 -9.71 20.51 1.66
CA THR A 119 -10.18 21.29 0.50
C THR A 119 -10.66 20.37 -0.61
N ASN A 120 -11.54 20.86 -1.50
CA ASN A 120 -12.00 20.07 -2.65
C ASN A 120 -10.84 19.53 -3.47
N ALA A 121 -9.80 20.32 -3.69
CA ALA A 121 -8.62 19.89 -4.44
C ALA A 121 -7.84 18.74 -3.75
N ILE A 122 -7.83 18.69 -2.43
CA ILE A 122 -7.23 17.58 -1.66
C ILE A 122 -8.13 16.35 -1.74
N ALA A 123 -9.45 16.51 -1.59
CA ALA A 123 -10.40 15.43 -1.71
C ALA A 123 -10.36 14.78 -3.10
N GLU A 124 -10.35 15.58 -4.17
CA GLU A 124 -10.21 15.08 -5.55
C GLU A 124 -8.92 14.28 -5.73
N ARG A 125 -7.77 14.82 -5.32
CA ARG A 125 -6.49 14.11 -5.41
C ARG A 125 -6.43 12.85 -4.54
N GLY A 126 -7.07 12.86 -3.40
CA GLY A 126 -7.18 11.68 -2.53
C GLY A 126 -8.06 10.61 -3.16
N HIS A 127 -9.16 11.02 -3.79
CA HIS A 127 -10.02 10.13 -4.55
C HIS A 127 -9.26 9.51 -5.76
N ASP A 128 -8.49 10.31 -6.50
CA ASP A 128 -7.65 9.80 -7.59
C ASP A 128 -6.65 8.75 -7.07
N TYR A 129 -6.01 9.00 -5.92
CA TYR A 129 -5.10 8.06 -5.29
C TYR A 129 -5.77 6.75 -4.91
N TYR A 130 -6.99 6.82 -4.37
CA TYR A 130 -7.81 5.64 -4.10
C TYR A 130 -8.14 4.87 -5.39
N MET A 131 -8.64 5.55 -6.43
CA MET A 131 -9.00 4.94 -7.72
C MET A 131 -7.79 4.34 -8.46
N GLU A 132 -6.60 4.90 -8.27
CA GLU A 132 -5.34 4.37 -8.81
C GLU A 132 -4.73 3.25 -7.95
N ASN A 133 -5.45 2.75 -6.94
CA ASN A 133 -4.99 1.71 -6.01
C ASN A 133 -3.65 2.08 -5.33
N ARG A 134 -3.46 3.34 -4.96
CA ARG A 134 -2.23 3.81 -4.29
C ARG A 134 -2.18 3.52 -2.80
N VAL A 135 -3.29 3.11 -2.19
CA VAL A 135 -3.28 2.55 -0.83
C VAL A 135 -2.75 1.12 -0.91
N ARG A 136 -1.47 0.93 -0.68
CA ARG A 136 -0.77 -0.35 -0.89
C ARG A 136 -0.96 -1.34 0.23
N TYR A 137 -1.10 -0.85 1.42
CA TYR A 137 -1.33 -1.63 2.63
C TYR A 137 -2.32 -0.92 3.53
N LEU A 138 -3.22 -1.66 4.13
CA LEU A 138 -4.11 -1.19 5.18
C LEU A 138 -4.35 -2.31 6.17
N CYS A 139 -4.15 -2.01 7.45
CA CYS A 139 -4.42 -2.92 8.56
C CYS A 139 -5.20 -2.18 9.65
N LEU A 140 -6.21 -2.84 10.18
CA LEU A 140 -6.94 -2.40 11.37
C LEU A 140 -6.76 -3.45 12.47
N ASP A 141 -6.06 -3.07 13.54
CA ASP A 141 -5.83 -3.88 14.73
C ASP A 141 -6.65 -3.32 15.91
N GLY A 142 -7.82 -3.90 16.13
CA GLY A 142 -8.75 -3.39 17.13
C GLY A 142 -9.12 -1.94 16.84
N THR A 143 -8.57 -1.01 17.63
CA THR A 143 -8.80 0.43 17.46
C THR A 143 -7.66 1.16 16.76
N LYS A 144 -6.57 0.47 16.43
CA LYS A 144 -5.41 1.07 15.76
C LYS A 144 -5.45 0.78 14.28
N GLY A 145 -5.38 1.81 13.47
CA GLY A 145 -5.28 1.70 12.02
C GLY A 145 -3.91 2.14 11.51
N TYR A 146 -3.45 1.48 10.47
CA TYR A 146 -2.22 1.80 9.78
C TYR A 146 -2.38 1.55 8.28
N ALA A 147 -1.98 2.51 7.49
CA ALA A 147 -1.98 2.36 6.03
C ALA A 147 -0.66 2.85 5.43
N VAL A 148 -0.34 2.34 4.25
CA VAL A 148 0.77 2.82 3.42
C VAL A 148 0.21 3.27 2.09
N VAL A 149 0.46 4.54 1.75
CA VAL A 149 -0.04 5.17 0.53
C VAL A 149 1.13 5.57 -0.36
N GLU A 150 1.12 5.10 -1.61
CA GLU A 150 2.17 5.42 -2.58
C GLU A 150 1.94 6.79 -3.22
N GLY A 151 2.91 7.70 -3.05
CA GLY A 151 2.98 9.00 -3.72
C GLY A 151 4.31 9.13 -4.44
N THR A 152 5.05 10.20 -4.20
CA THR A 152 6.45 10.33 -4.66
C THR A 152 7.39 9.36 -3.92
N LYS A 153 7.02 9.00 -2.71
CA LYS A 153 7.53 7.88 -1.92
C LYS A 153 6.34 7.14 -1.29
N ALA A 154 6.59 6.08 -0.54
CA ALA A 154 5.56 5.49 0.31
C ALA A 154 5.40 6.34 1.57
N TYR A 155 4.15 6.63 1.94
CA TYR A 155 3.77 7.43 3.10
C TYR A 155 2.99 6.56 4.08
N ALA A 156 3.35 6.62 5.34
CA ALA A 156 2.62 5.97 6.42
C ALA A 156 1.48 6.87 6.90
N VAL A 157 0.30 6.28 7.08
CA VAL A 157 -0.88 6.92 7.65
C VAL A 157 -1.30 6.13 8.87
N GLU A 158 -1.38 6.77 10.02
CA GLU A 158 -1.80 6.18 11.29
C GLU A 158 -3.09 6.83 11.76
N PHE A 159 -3.97 6.06 12.42
CA PHE A 159 -5.23 6.55 12.95
C PHE A 159 -5.75 5.66 14.07
N ARG A 160 -6.77 6.16 14.77
CA ARG A 160 -7.61 5.40 15.69
C ARG A 160 -8.99 5.26 15.10
N TYR A 161 -9.55 4.07 15.20
CA TYR A 161 -10.91 3.77 14.77
C TYR A 161 -11.70 3.16 15.92
N HIS A 162 -12.87 3.69 16.19
CA HIS A 162 -13.80 3.15 17.19
C HIS A 162 -15.23 3.47 16.80
N ASP A 163 -16.05 2.43 16.61
CA ASP A 163 -17.49 2.55 16.31
C ASP A 163 -17.81 3.55 15.17
N GLY A 164 -17.06 3.50 14.09
CA GLY A 164 -17.27 4.36 12.93
C GLY A 164 -16.59 5.74 13.03
N GLU A 165 -15.99 6.08 14.17
CA GLU A 165 -15.29 7.34 14.37
C GLU A 165 -13.77 7.19 14.17
N ILE A 166 -13.18 8.14 13.46
CA ILE A 166 -11.73 8.25 13.27
C ILE A 166 -11.19 9.35 14.18
N ARG A 167 -10.06 9.07 14.82
CA ARG A 167 -9.27 10.01 15.64
C ARG A 167 -7.79 9.86 15.37
N ASN A 168 -7.02 10.84 15.78
CA ASN A 168 -5.55 10.83 15.71
C ASN A 168 -5.05 10.44 14.32
N LEU A 169 -5.65 11.02 13.27
CA LEU A 169 -5.27 10.76 11.89
C LEU A 169 -4.01 11.56 11.54
N LEU A 170 -2.93 10.84 11.25
CA LEU A 170 -1.61 11.40 10.98
C LEU A 170 -1.01 10.78 9.72
N CYS A 171 -0.22 11.54 8.99
CA CYS A 171 0.58 11.09 7.87
C CYS A 171 2.02 11.58 8.00
N ASP A 172 3.00 10.78 7.63
CA ASP A 172 4.42 11.14 7.65
C ASP A 172 4.87 12.01 6.45
N CYS A 173 3.92 12.61 5.72
CA CYS A 173 4.23 13.60 4.71
C CYS A 173 4.46 14.99 5.33
N PHE A 174 5.02 15.90 4.54
CA PHE A 174 5.38 17.26 5.00
C PHE A 174 4.20 18.26 5.07
N CYS A 175 2.97 17.81 4.83
CA CYS A 175 1.79 18.68 4.93
C CYS A 175 1.45 18.95 6.40
N SER A 176 1.15 20.21 6.72
CA SER A 176 0.72 20.64 8.07
C SER A 176 -0.80 20.64 8.27
N TYR A 177 -1.55 20.04 7.35
CA TYR A 177 -3.01 19.94 7.34
C TYR A 177 -3.41 18.58 6.78
N PRO A 178 -4.65 18.11 6.95
CA PRO A 178 -5.11 16.86 6.39
C PRO A 178 -4.81 16.76 4.90
N CYS A 179 -4.19 15.66 4.49
CA CYS A 179 -3.60 15.51 3.16
C CYS A 179 -4.34 14.49 2.29
N LYS A 180 -3.98 14.44 1.01
CA LYS A 180 -4.54 13.48 0.05
C LYS A 180 -4.27 12.01 0.41
N HIS A 181 -3.15 11.72 1.11
CA HIS A 181 -2.81 10.35 1.52
C HIS A 181 -3.75 9.87 2.62
N GLU A 182 -4.03 10.75 3.59
CA GLU A 182 -5.02 10.49 4.65
C GLU A 182 -6.40 10.29 4.05
N PHE A 183 -6.82 11.14 3.14
CA PHE A 183 -8.13 11.03 2.48
C PHE A 183 -8.26 9.73 1.69
N ALA A 184 -7.22 9.34 0.93
CA ALA A 184 -7.18 8.07 0.20
C ALA A 184 -7.26 6.86 1.14
N ALA A 185 -6.52 6.89 2.26
CA ALA A 185 -6.54 5.83 3.27
C ALA A 185 -7.94 5.68 3.89
N MET A 186 -8.63 6.78 4.17
CA MET A 186 -9.99 6.77 4.71
C MET A 186 -11.01 6.25 3.69
N LEU A 187 -10.88 6.59 2.42
CA LEU A 187 -11.70 6.00 1.36
C LEU A 187 -11.51 4.48 1.25
N GLN A 188 -10.29 4.00 1.46
CA GLN A 188 -10.00 2.56 1.42
C GLN A 188 -10.53 1.81 2.64
N LEU A 189 -10.59 2.47 3.79
CA LEU A 189 -11.13 1.88 5.02
C LEU A 189 -12.66 1.82 5.01
N LYS A 190 -13.34 2.84 4.42
CA LYS A 190 -14.79 2.94 4.25
C LYS A 190 -15.36 1.84 3.35
#